data_26b6186685e87a1f38fc9524cc978eac
#
_entry.id   26b6186685e87a1f38fc9524cc978eac
#
_cell.length_a   1.000
_cell.length_b   1.000
_cell.length_c   1.000
_cell.angle_alpha   90.00
_cell.angle_beta   90.00
_cell.angle_gamma   90.00
#
_symmetry.space_group_name_H-M   'P 1'
#
loop_
_entity.id
_entity.type
_entity.pdbx_description
1 polymer ?
#
loop_
_entity_poly.entity_id
_entity_poly.type
_entity_poly.pdbx_seq_one_letter_code
_entity_poly.pdbx_strand_id
1 'polypeptide(L)'
;GTGMFDASTLVHLRDRVPQEDRAYVLRYQAPEDGEYALFCYFMHGTGQTASPSVSTNYTINYMDRYGVEALIDYWEEVVLTEDLKAMIRKNGRGEIYMDSLELLTYGAGGIFWGYHLKEEFQRRKGYDITKYLPLVTMDNARVTSRRPKVYDYTAPGAEDLVRRVRTDYAHVISCLYVENLLGPLADWLHSLHMTLRAEPSYGVNFEISLPAAVVDGIETESFAQTAEVDLYRGESGSANMYGRLFSSETGAVHGHNYYYNMDTWTQLCNLQFAEGINRTVFHGYSAIEGSEGSTRWPGHEGMYPKFSERFSSRQPASLHYPQWARMLGRVQKAMRQGTAERDLAILRTDYAFINYGNPEAYKTFETNYMMHDMAYFWKDLSLQQAGYTYDYFSPMLLEDTDHVRWTGEALQPDGP
;
A
#
# COMPACT_ATOMS: atom_id res chain seq x y z
N GLY A 1 22.38 4.63 12.92
CA GLY A 1 22.10 4.27 14.32
C GLY A 1 20.74 4.77 14.71
N THR A 2 20.00 4.01 15.48
CA THR A 2 18.78 4.43 16.15
C THR A 2 19.12 5.53 17.16
N GLY A 3 18.41 6.65 17.11
CA GLY A 3 18.44 7.61 18.21
C GLY A 3 17.72 7.01 19.42
N MET A 4 18.29 7.15 20.59
CA MET A 4 17.66 6.68 21.83
C MET A 4 17.24 7.87 22.67
N PHE A 5 16.02 7.84 23.19
CA PHE A 5 15.53 8.84 24.14
C PHE A 5 14.52 8.21 25.11
N ASP A 6 14.33 8.86 26.24
CA ASP A 6 13.32 8.45 27.21
C ASP A 6 11.97 9.07 26.85
N ALA A 7 11.04 8.25 26.37
CA ALA A 7 9.72 8.69 25.94
C ALA A 7 8.87 9.31 27.06
N SER A 8 9.15 9.00 28.33
CA SER A 8 8.44 9.59 29.47
C SER A 8 8.79 11.08 29.68
N THR A 9 9.93 11.52 29.14
CA THR A 9 10.41 12.90 29.25
C THR A 9 9.93 13.82 28.13
N LEU A 10 9.13 13.33 27.20
CA LEU A 10 8.60 14.13 26.09
C LEU A 10 7.77 15.33 26.58
N VAL A 11 8.19 16.53 26.22
CA VAL A 11 7.51 17.78 26.53
C VAL A 11 7.07 18.46 25.24
N HIS A 12 5.79 18.81 25.13
CA HIS A 12 5.26 19.56 24.01
C HIS A 12 5.45 21.05 24.24
N LEU A 13 6.18 21.70 23.33
CA LEU A 13 6.60 23.11 23.49
C LEU A 13 5.88 24.07 22.55
N ARG A 14 4.94 23.64 21.74
CA ARG A 14 4.28 24.47 20.71
C ARG A 14 3.70 25.76 21.27
N ASP A 15 3.01 25.68 22.40
CA ASP A 15 2.38 26.85 23.04
C ASP A 15 3.36 27.81 23.69
N ARG A 16 4.65 27.42 23.73
CA ARG A 16 5.75 28.20 24.30
C ARG A 16 6.62 28.88 23.25
N VAL A 17 6.21 28.83 21.99
CA VAL A 17 6.99 29.36 20.86
C VAL A 17 6.22 30.53 20.24
N PRO A 18 6.40 31.77 20.73
CA PRO A 18 5.78 32.93 20.12
C PRO A 18 6.38 33.23 18.75
N GLN A 19 5.56 33.79 17.87
CA GLN A 19 6.05 34.35 16.61
C GLN A 19 6.54 35.77 16.86
N GLU A 20 7.81 36.01 16.60
CA GLU A 20 8.47 37.32 16.67
C GLU A 20 9.04 37.64 15.28
N ASP A 21 8.67 38.76 14.67
CA ASP A 21 9.22 39.27 13.40
C ASP A 21 9.46 38.21 12.28
N ARG A 22 8.46 37.39 11.99
CA ARG A 22 8.52 36.29 11.03
C ARG A 22 9.39 35.10 11.45
N ALA A 23 9.85 35.07 12.67
CA ALA A 23 10.57 33.94 13.25
C ALA A 23 9.77 33.33 14.42
N TYR A 24 9.96 32.05 14.62
CA TYR A 24 9.49 31.37 15.81
C TYR A 24 10.65 31.28 16.78
N VAL A 25 10.50 31.86 17.97
CA VAL A 25 11.59 31.93 18.96
C VAL A 25 11.25 31.03 20.14
N LEU A 26 12.04 29.98 20.32
CA LEU A 26 11.96 29.13 21.50
C LEU A 26 13.02 29.56 22.53
N ARG A 27 12.55 29.92 23.72
CA ARG A 27 13.39 30.10 24.90
C ARG A 27 13.03 29.01 25.90
N TYR A 28 13.92 28.05 26.05
CA TYR A 28 13.70 26.89 26.91
C TYR A 28 14.86 26.76 27.92
N GLN A 29 14.52 26.66 29.18
CA GLN A 29 15.46 26.30 30.21
C GLN A 29 15.25 24.84 30.59
N ALA A 30 16.29 24.04 30.41
CA ALA A 30 16.26 22.64 30.80
C ALA A 30 16.03 22.53 32.31
N PRO A 31 15.18 21.58 32.74
CA PRO A 31 14.89 21.42 34.18
C PRO A 31 16.10 20.90 35.00
N GLU A 32 16.98 20.15 34.35
CA GLU A 32 18.15 19.51 34.95
C GLU A 32 19.33 19.56 33.98
N ASP A 33 20.52 19.32 34.46
CA ASP A 33 21.70 19.14 33.63
C ASP A 33 21.60 17.80 32.89
N GLY A 34 21.82 17.82 31.58
CA GLY A 34 21.70 16.62 30.77
C GLY A 34 21.77 16.89 29.27
N GLU A 35 21.65 15.84 28.48
CA GLU A 35 21.52 15.91 27.02
C GLU A 35 20.05 15.93 26.65
N TYR A 36 19.66 16.85 25.76
CA TYR A 36 18.29 17.02 25.29
C TYR A 36 18.24 17.00 23.79
N ALA A 37 17.20 16.40 23.24
CA ALA A 37 16.88 16.47 21.83
C ALA A 37 15.68 17.39 21.60
N LEU A 38 15.83 18.35 20.69
CA LEU A 38 14.72 19.20 20.23
C LEU A 38 14.23 18.69 18.89
N PHE A 39 12.98 18.24 18.84
CA PHE A 39 12.32 17.83 17.61
C PHE A 39 11.50 19.00 17.07
N CYS A 40 11.86 19.47 15.88
CA CYS A 40 11.15 20.52 15.17
C CYS A 40 10.50 19.95 13.90
N TYR A 41 9.18 20.05 13.81
CA TYR A 41 8.42 19.53 12.68
C TYR A 41 7.82 20.67 11.85
N PHE A 42 8.00 20.60 10.56
CA PHE A 42 7.50 21.55 9.60
C PHE A 42 6.70 20.80 8.53
N MET A 43 5.49 21.26 8.23
CA MET A 43 4.69 20.72 7.15
C MET A 43 5.07 21.42 5.84
N HIS A 44 5.39 20.63 4.82
CA HIS A 44 5.65 21.10 3.47
C HIS A 44 5.43 19.98 2.46
N GLY A 45 5.38 20.31 1.18
CA GLY A 45 5.33 19.31 0.12
C GLY A 45 6.58 18.44 0.10
N THR A 46 6.43 17.17 -0.25
CA THR A 46 7.56 16.22 -0.32
C THR A 46 8.48 16.49 -1.51
N GLY A 47 7.96 17.19 -2.53
CA GLY A 47 8.65 17.35 -3.81
C GLY A 47 8.67 16.08 -4.65
N GLN A 48 7.97 15.04 -4.23
CA GLN A 48 7.85 13.80 -5.01
C GLN A 48 7.13 14.07 -6.32
N THR A 49 7.69 13.54 -7.41
CA THR A 49 7.10 13.63 -8.73
C THR A 49 6.72 12.26 -9.25
N ALA A 50 5.66 12.20 -10.02
CA ALA A 50 5.25 10.99 -10.71
C ALA A 50 6.18 10.69 -11.90
N SER A 51 6.44 9.42 -12.15
CA SER A 51 7.24 8.93 -13.27
C SER A 51 6.57 7.65 -13.82
N PRO A 52 6.59 7.42 -15.13
CA PRO A 52 7.18 8.25 -16.19
C PRO A 52 6.27 9.42 -16.56
N SER A 53 6.86 10.58 -16.76
CA SER A 53 6.14 11.78 -17.22
C SER A 53 7.04 12.63 -18.11
N VAL A 54 6.47 13.28 -19.12
CA VAL A 54 7.16 14.24 -19.97
C VAL A 54 7.28 15.62 -19.33
N SER A 55 6.55 15.85 -18.28
CA SER A 55 6.54 17.09 -17.50
C SER A 55 6.72 16.80 -16.02
N THR A 56 7.03 17.81 -15.23
CA THR A 56 7.08 17.67 -13.77
C THR A 56 5.68 17.63 -13.21
N ASN A 57 5.25 16.45 -12.79
CA ASN A 57 3.96 16.24 -12.13
C ASN A 57 4.22 15.87 -10.68
N TYR A 58 3.87 16.77 -9.77
CA TYR A 58 3.94 16.49 -8.34
C TYR A 58 2.82 15.55 -7.93
N THR A 59 3.12 14.67 -6.98
CA THR A 59 2.09 13.84 -6.35
C THR A 59 1.11 14.71 -5.54
N ILE A 60 -0.15 14.29 -5.52
CA ILE A 60 -1.18 14.96 -4.72
C ILE A 60 -1.02 14.62 -3.24
N ASN A 61 -1.75 15.32 -2.39
CA ASN A 61 -1.89 14.93 -0.99
C ASN A 61 -2.94 13.82 -0.87
N TYR A 62 -2.53 12.68 -0.37
CA TYR A 62 -3.38 11.49 -0.23
C TYR A 62 -4.19 11.43 1.07
N MET A 63 -3.94 12.35 2.00
CA MET A 63 -4.60 12.37 3.32
C MET A 63 -5.73 13.39 3.39
N ASP A 64 -5.76 14.35 2.47
CA ASP A 64 -6.78 15.40 2.43
C ASP A 64 -7.59 15.34 1.14
N ARG A 65 -8.87 15.58 1.23
CA ARG A 65 -9.82 15.57 0.10
C ARG A 65 -9.42 16.53 -1.03
N TYR A 66 -8.75 17.61 -0.71
CA TYR A 66 -8.23 18.56 -1.72
C TYR A 66 -7.33 17.91 -2.77
N GLY A 67 -6.61 16.85 -2.40
CA GLY A 67 -5.74 16.15 -3.34
C GLY A 67 -6.53 15.42 -4.41
N VAL A 68 -7.54 14.64 -4.04
CA VAL A 68 -8.37 13.92 -5.00
C VAL A 68 -9.25 14.88 -5.80
N GLU A 69 -9.76 15.95 -5.19
CA GLU A 69 -10.50 16.99 -5.89
C GLU A 69 -9.65 17.63 -7.01
N ALA A 70 -8.42 18.02 -6.71
CA ALA A 70 -7.49 18.54 -7.71
C ALA A 70 -7.19 17.54 -8.85
N LEU A 71 -7.10 16.24 -8.54
CA LEU A 71 -6.93 15.19 -9.55
C LEU A 71 -8.16 15.07 -10.44
N ILE A 72 -9.34 15.03 -9.85
CA ILE A 72 -10.62 14.92 -10.57
C ILE A 72 -10.83 16.16 -11.46
N ASP A 73 -10.62 17.34 -10.93
CA ASP A 73 -10.74 18.60 -11.68
C ASP A 73 -9.81 18.61 -12.88
N TYR A 74 -8.57 18.19 -12.71
CA TYR A 74 -7.62 18.08 -13.83
C TYR A 74 -8.10 17.11 -14.91
N TRP A 75 -8.63 15.95 -14.52
CA TRP A 75 -9.16 14.99 -15.47
C TRP A 75 -10.39 15.52 -16.20
N GLU A 76 -11.30 16.17 -15.48
CA GLU A 76 -12.52 16.75 -16.04
C GLU A 76 -12.23 17.90 -17.01
N GLU A 77 -11.25 18.75 -16.70
CA GLU A 77 -10.93 19.93 -17.49
C GLU A 77 -10.00 19.64 -18.66
N VAL A 78 -9.06 18.71 -18.50
CA VAL A 78 -7.95 18.55 -19.44
C VAL A 78 -7.98 17.23 -20.20
N VAL A 79 -8.40 16.13 -19.55
CA VAL A 79 -8.31 14.79 -20.14
C VAL A 79 -9.63 14.34 -20.75
N LEU A 80 -10.74 14.52 -20.03
CA LEU A 80 -12.03 13.98 -20.40
C LEU A 80 -12.85 14.97 -21.24
N THR A 81 -12.69 14.90 -22.55
CA THR A 81 -13.59 15.61 -23.47
C THR A 81 -15.01 15.02 -23.42
N GLU A 82 -16.02 15.78 -23.80
CA GLU A 82 -17.41 15.29 -23.84
C GLU A 82 -17.58 14.09 -24.77
N ASP A 83 -16.85 14.05 -25.87
CA ASP A 83 -16.85 12.91 -26.80
C ASP A 83 -16.25 11.65 -26.13
N LEU A 84 -15.17 11.81 -25.36
CA LEU A 84 -14.54 10.72 -24.63
C LEU A 84 -15.48 10.21 -23.53
N LYS A 85 -16.09 11.09 -22.76
CA LYS A 85 -17.10 10.72 -21.75
C LYS A 85 -18.28 9.98 -22.36
N ALA A 86 -18.79 10.44 -23.51
CA ALA A 86 -19.87 9.76 -24.23
C ALA A 86 -19.45 8.36 -24.69
N MET A 87 -18.22 8.22 -25.16
CA MET A 87 -17.67 6.94 -25.59
C MET A 87 -17.50 5.98 -24.40
N ILE A 88 -16.99 6.44 -23.27
CA ILE A 88 -16.85 5.67 -22.02
C ILE A 88 -18.22 5.18 -21.57
N ARG A 89 -19.22 6.07 -21.47
CA ARG A 89 -20.59 5.71 -21.07
C ARG A 89 -21.22 4.69 -22.02
N LYS A 90 -20.99 4.85 -23.33
CA LYS A 90 -21.50 3.92 -24.34
C LYS A 90 -20.89 2.52 -24.22
N ASN A 91 -19.61 2.43 -23.94
CA ASN A 91 -18.90 1.16 -23.83
C ASN A 91 -19.11 0.48 -22.47
N GLY A 92 -19.31 1.25 -21.40
CA GLY A 92 -19.61 0.76 -20.05
C GLY A 92 -18.55 -0.18 -19.44
N ARG A 93 -17.28 -0.02 -19.83
CA ARG A 93 -16.20 -0.94 -19.44
C ARG A 93 -14.86 -0.22 -19.23
N GLY A 94 -14.89 1.02 -18.79
CA GLY A 94 -13.65 1.73 -18.41
C GLY A 94 -13.16 1.25 -17.04
N GLU A 95 -11.86 1.12 -16.88
CA GLU A 95 -11.21 0.87 -15.61
C GLU A 95 -10.02 1.82 -15.50
N ILE A 96 -9.88 2.49 -14.35
CA ILE A 96 -8.65 3.16 -13.98
C ILE A 96 -7.89 2.23 -13.03
N TYR A 97 -6.63 2.08 -13.30
CA TYR A 97 -5.68 1.42 -12.41
C TYR A 97 -4.86 2.46 -11.67
N MET A 98 -4.87 2.37 -10.37
CA MET A 98 -3.95 3.09 -9.51
C MET A 98 -2.85 2.12 -9.09
N ASP A 99 -1.66 2.38 -9.60
CA ASP A 99 -0.43 1.66 -9.28
C ASP A 99 -0.07 1.81 -7.80
N SER A 100 0.84 1.00 -7.34
CA SER A 100 1.29 0.99 -5.94
C SER A 100 1.60 2.39 -5.42
N LEU A 101 1.08 2.68 -4.23
CA LEU A 101 1.23 3.98 -3.61
C LEU A 101 2.59 4.10 -2.92
N GLU A 102 3.64 4.36 -3.69
CA GLU A 102 5.01 4.52 -3.19
C GLU A 102 5.28 5.94 -2.70
N LEU A 103 4.81 6.27 -1.52
CA LEU A 103 5.00 7.61 -0.96
C LEU A 103 6.40 7.82 -0.39
N LEU A 104 6.93 9.02 -0.59
CA LEU A 104 8.18 9.47 -0.01
C LEU A 104 7.94 10.55 1.03
N THR A 105 8.66 10.47 2.14
CA THR A 105 8.80 11.60 3.05
C THR A 105 9.93 12.51 2.57
N TYR A 106 9.88 13.78 2.95
CA TYR A 106 10.96 14.71 2.65
C TYR A 106 12.09 14.58 3.67
N GLY A 107 13.25 14.10 3.20
CA GLY A 107 14.44 13.96 4.02
C GLY A 107 14.35 12.90 5.13
N ALA A 108 15.36 12.91 5.98
CA ALA A 108 15.42 12.03 7.14
C ALA A 108 14.48 12.49 8.25
N GLY A 109 13.77 11.54 8.85
CA GLY A 109 12.86 11.83 9.96
C GLY A 109 11.52 12.43 9.55
N GLY A 110 11.17 12.38 8.26
CA GLY A 110 9.85 12.79 7.78
C GLY A 110 8.75 11.82 8.20
N ILE A 111 7.56 12.33 8.33
CA ILE A 111 6.33 11.56 8.50
C ILE A 111 5.29 12.03 7.48
N PHE A 112 4.39 11.13 7.09
CA PHE A 112 3.27 11.51 6.23
C PHE A 112 2.30 12.37 7.00
N TRP A 113 1.89 13.48 6.41
CA TRP A 113 1.04 14.45 7.07
C TRP A 113 0.06 15.09 6.10
N GLY A 114 -1.09 15.50 6.62
CA GLY A 114 -2.10 16.26 5.88
C GLY A 114 -2.54 17.49 6.67
N TYR A 115 -3.26 18.39 6.03
CA TYR A 115 -3.73 19.63 6.66
C TYR A 115 -4.66 19.35 7.84
N HIS A 116 -5.48 18.30 7.77
CA HIS A 116 -6.49 17.97 8.77
C HIS A 116 -6.13 16.74 9.62
N LEU A 117 -4.93 16.16 9.42
CA LEU A 117 -4.56 14.93 10.12
C LEU A 117 -4.56 15.08 11.64
N LYS A 118 -4.13 16.22 12.17
CA LYS A 118 -4.14 16.46 13.61
C LYS A 118 -5.55 16.41 14.19
N GLU A 119 -6.48 17.13 13.58
CA GLU A 119 -7.88 17.22 14.00
C GLU A 119 -8.56 15.84 13.86
N GLU A 120 -8.34 15.15 12.76
CA GLU A 120 -8.87 13.82 12.52
C GLU A 120 -8.31 12.79 13.51
N PHE A 121 -7.03 12.87 13.80
CA PHE A 121 -6.42 12.01 14.80
C PHE A 121 -7.03 12.25 16.19
N GLN A 122 -7.12 13.52 16.61
CA GLN A 122 -7.74 13.90 17.88
C GLN A 122 -9.19 13.41 17.97
N ARG A 123 -9.94 13.56 16.88
CA ARG A 123 -11.34 13.11 16.81
C ARG A 123 -11.49 11.60 16.98
N ARG A 124 -10.61 10.84 16.33
CA ARG A 124 -10.68 9.37 16.28
C ARG A 124 -10.06 8.70 17.51
N LYS A 125 -8.97 9.26 18.02
CA LYS A 125 -8.16 8.62 19.07
C LYS A 125 -8.24 9.30 20.44
N GLY A 126 -8.83 10.50 20.49
CA GLY A 126 -9.10 11.21 21.75
C GLY A 126 -7.89 11.94 22.35
N TYR A 127 -6.76 12.00 21.65
CA TYR A 127 -5.56 12.71 22.13
C TYR A 127 -4.80 13.42 21.00
N ASP A 128 -3.99 14.43 21.37
CA ASP A 128 -3.14 15.18 20.42
C ASP A 128 -1.86 14.40 20.11
N ILE A 129 -1.72 13.98 18.84
CA ILE A 129 -0.55 13.24 18.36
C ILE A 129 0.71 14.11 18.35
N THR A 130 0.62 15.43 18.29
CA THR A 130 1.78 16.32 18.08
C THR A 130 2.86 16.16 19.14
N LYS A 131 2.47 15.85 20.39
CA LYS A 131 3.41 15.51 21.46
C LYS A 131 4.25 14.26 21.13
N TYR A 132 3.69 13.35 20.38
CA TYR A 132 4.24 12.01 20.16
C TYR A 132 4.86 11.80 18.77
N LEU A 133 4.99 12.86 17.98
CA LEU A 133 5.58 12.79 16.64
C LEU A 133 6.96 12.12 16.61
N PRO A 134 7.85 12.30 17.61
CA PRO A 134 9.12 11.57 17.65
C PRO A 134 8.97 10.04 17.63
N LEU A 135 7.85 9.51 18.15
CA LEU A 135 7.60 8.07 18.19
C LEU A 135 7.19 7.49 16.84
N VAL A 136 6.66 8.32 15.94
CA VAL A 136 6.25 7.90 14.59
C VAL A 136 7.20 8.39 13.49
N THR A 137 8.22 9.15 13.86
CA THR A 137 9.21 9.69 12.93
C THR A 137 10.01 8.56 12.27
N MET A 138 10.10 8.60 10.96
CA MET A 138 10.81 7.62 10.16
C MET A 138 11.83 8.28 9.24
N ASP A 139 12.89 7.57 8.90
CA ASP A 139 13.84 8.00 7.90
C ASP A 139 13.40 7.46 6.55
N ASN A 140 12.93 8.35 5.70
CA ASN A 140 12.66 8.12 4.28
C ASN A 140 12.05 6.72 4.00
N ALA A 141 10.77 6.62 4.15
CA ALA A 141 10.00 5.38 4.05
C ALA A 141 9.93 4.81 2.61
N ARG A 142 10.88 5.13 1.76
CA ARG A 142 10.90 4.52 0.44
C ARG A 142 11.27 3.05 0.54
N VAL A 143 10.41 2.27 -0.04
CA VAL A 143 10.46 0.83 -0.17
C VAL A 143 11.80 0.29 -0.70
N THR A 144 12.50 1.04 -1.49
CA THR A 144 13.46 0.44 -2.41
C THR A 144 14.88 0.28 -1.89
N SER A 145 15.27 0.77 -0.72
CA SER A 145 16.68 0.63 -0.38
C SER A 145 17.17 1.09 0.99
N ARG A 146 16.34 1.62 1.86
CA ARG A 146 16.83 2.17 3.13
C ARG A 146 15.94 1.74 4.28
N ARG A 147 16.56 1.22 5.31
CA ARG A 147 15.89 0.93 6.56
C ARG A 147 15.31 2.20 7.15
N PRO A 148 14.06 2.23 7.55
CA PRO A 148 13.53 3.34 8.30
C PRO A 148 14.36 3.53 9.58
N LYS A 149 14.73 4.76 9.87
CA LYS A 149 15.26 5.08 11.19
C LYS A 149 14.08 5.21 12.13
N VAL A 150 14.09 4.36 13.12
CA VAL A 150 13.12 4.41 14.20
C VAL A 150 13.85 4.91 15.43
N TYR A 151 13.24 5.83 16.14
CA TYR A 151 13.75 6.25 17.42
C TYR A 151 13.38 5.22 18.47
N ASP A 152 14.39 4.67 19.13
CA ASP A 152 14.21 3.82 20.29
C ASP A 152 13.90 4.66 21.54
N TYR A 153 13.37 4.01 22.52
CA TYR A 153 12.98 4.58 23.80
C TYR A 153 13.40 3.63 24.93
N THR A 154 13.70 4.18 26.07
CA THR A 154 14.30 3.43 27.18
C THR A 154 13.46 3.38 28.44
N ALA A 155 12.39 4.18 28.53
CA ALA A 155 11.57 4.23 29.73
C ALA A 155 10.79 2.93 29.94
N PRO A 156 10.79 2.35 31.16
CA PRO A 156 9.94 1.22 31.49
C PRO A 156 8.47 1.52 31.22
N GLY A 157 7.79 0.61 30.47
CA GLY A 157 6.40 0.79 30.04
C GLY A 157 6.19 1.71 28.86
N ALA A 158 7.26 2.25 28.26
CA ALA A 158 7.17 3.08 27.07
C ALA A 158 6.83 2.25 25.82
N GLU A 159 7.11 0.95 25.83
CA GLU A 159 6.80 0.02 24.74
C GLU A 159 5.32 0.05 24.38
N ASP A 160 4.45 -0.01 25.36
CA ASP A 160 3.00 0.03 25.13
C ASP A 160 2.54 1.40 24.61
N LEU A 161 3.12 2.47 25.10
CA LEU A 161 2.85 3.82 24.59
C LEU A 161 3.26 3.94 23.12
N VAL A 162 4.48 3.54 22.80
CA VAL A 162 5.01 3.63 21.42
C VAL A 162 4.19 2.78 20.46
N ARG A 163 3.91 1.53 20.84
CA ARG A 163 3.07 0.64 20.03
C ARG A 163 1.70 1.26 19.77
N ARG A 164 1.03 1.75 20.81
CA ARG A 164 -0.29 2.39 20.68
C ARG A 164 -0.24 3.60 19.78
N VAL A 165 0.69 4.52 19.98
CA VAL A 165 0.80 5.75 19.17
C VAL A 165 1.05 5.43 17.70
N ARG A 166 1.92 4.47 17.41
CA ARG A 166 2.22 4.03 16.04
C ARG A 166 1.04 3.33 15.38
N THR A 167 0.37 2.44 16.10
CA THR A 167 -0.84 1.77 15.61
C THR A 167 -1.97 2.78 15.38
N ASP A 168 -2.19 3.69 16.30
CA ASP A 168 -3.19 4.75 16.16
C ASP A 168 -2.91 5.67 14.97
N TYR A 169 -1.64 6.02 14.76
CA TYR A 169 -1.23 6.82 13.59
C TYR A 169 -1.49 6.08 12.28
N ALA A 170 -1.06 4.82 12.18
CA ALA A 170 -1.27 4.01 11.00
C ALA A 170 -2.75 3.77 10.71
N HIS A 171 -3.55 3.53 11.74
CA HIS A 171 -5.01 3.44 11.62
C HIS A 171 -5.60 4.72 11.03
N VAL A 172 -5.25 5.88 11.57
CA VAL A 172 -5.80 7.16 11.10
C VAL A 172 -5.41 7.45 9.66
N ILE A 173 -4.14 7.27 9.28
CA ILE A 173 -3.71 7.52 7.90
C ILE A 173 -4.34 6.52 6.92
N SER A 174 -4.56 5.27 7.34
CA SER A 174 -5.28 4.27 6.53
C SER A 174 -6.73 4.66 6.29
N CYS A 175 -7.43 5.13 7.33
CA CYS A 175 -8.79 5.65 7.18
C CYS A 175 -8.83 6.87 6.25
N LEU A 176 -7.94 7.84 6.44
CA LEU A 176 -7.91 9.04 5.61
C LEU A 176 -7.59 8.74 4.14
N TYR A 177 -6.71 7.78 3.89
CA TYR A 177 -6.41 7.31 2.55
C TYR A 177 -7.66 6.76 1.84
N VAL A 178 -8.42 5.93 2.52
CA VAL A 178 -9.65 5.35 1.97
C VAL A 178 -10.75 6.42 1.83
N GLU A 179 -10.98 7.22 2.87
CA GLU A 179 -12.09 8.17 2.92
C GLU A 179 -11.87 9.43 2.05
N ASN A 180 -10.62 9.89 1.95
CA ASN A 180 -10.30 11.15 1.27
C ASN A 180 -9.72 10.98 -0.12
N LEU A 181 -9.23 9.80 -0.48
CA LEU A 181 -8.73 9.51 -1.82
C LEU A 181 -9.58 8.44 -2.53
N LEU A 182 -9.54 7.20 -2.03
CA LEU A 182 -10.06 6.06 -2.79
C LEU A 182 -11.56 6.09 -2.96
N GLY A 183 -12.30 6.39 -1.89
CA GLY A 183 -13.76 6.50 -1.95
C GLY A 183 -14.23 7.57 -2.93
N PRO A 184 -13.82 8.84 -2.78
CA PRO A 184 -14.19 9.89 -3.72
C PRO A 184 -13.76 9.63 -5.17
N LEU A 185 -12.59 9.00 -5.37
CA LEU A 185 -12.13 8.62 -6.70
C LEU A 185 -13.01 7.53 -7.32
N ALA A 186 -13.36 6.51 -6.55
CA ALA A 186 -14.26 5.45 -6.98
C ALA A 186 -15.66 6.00 -7.31
N ASP A 187 -16.22 6.85 -6.45
CA ASP A 187 -17.53 7.48 -6.67
C ASP A 187 -17.57 8.31 -7.96
N TRP A 188 -16.50 9.08 -8.19
CA TRP A 188 -16.38 9.85 -9.44
C TRP A 188 -16.32 8.93 -10.66
N LEU A 189 -15.49 7.87 -10.62
CA LEU A 189 -15.37 6.89 -11.71
C LEU A 189 -16.71 6.17 -11.98
N HIS A 190 -17.41 5.78 -10.91
CA HIS A 190 -18.74 5.17 -11.03
C HIS A 190 -19.73 6.11 -11.75
N SER A 191 -19.66 7.43 -11.50
CA SER A 191 -20.46 8.42 -12.20
C SER A 191 -20.21 8.45 -13.73
N LEU A 192 -19.03 8.02 -14.14
CA LEU A 192 -18.62 7.87 -15.54
C LEU A 192 -18.85 6.44 -16.09
N HIS A 193 -19.47 5.54 -15.32
CA HIS A 193 -19.58 4.11 -15.64
C HIS A 193 -18.23 3.39 -15.77
N MET A 194 -17.28 3.81 -14.98
CA MET A 194 -15.94 3.22 -14.87
C MET A 194 -15.75 2.59 -13.49
N THR A 195 -14.73 1.75 -13.38
CA THR A 195 -14.33 1.10 -12.13
C THR A 195 -12.93 1.53 -11.70
N LEU A 196 -12.65 1.39 -10.41
CA LEU A 196 -11.33 1.63 -9.82
C LEU A 196 -10.70 0.29 -9.41
N ARG A 197 -9.53 0.00 -9.94
CA ARG A 197 -8.65 -1.04 -9.42
C ARG A 197 -7.42 -0.38 -8.81
N ALA A 198 -7.06 -0.79 -7.62
CA ALA A 198 -5.95 -0.18 -6.89
C ALA A 198 -5.04 -1.24 -6.28
N GLU A 199 -3.75 -1.01 -6.41
CA GLU A 199 -2.72 -1.63 -5.59
C GLU A 199 -2.49 -0.73 -4.37
N PRO A 200 -2.82 -1.19 -3.14
CA PRO A 200 -2.96 -0.29 -2.02
C PRO A 200 -1.70 0.46 -1.66
N SER A 201 -0.65 -0.24 -1.40
CA SER A 201 0.66 0.36 -1.13
C SER A 201 1.66 -0.68 -0.66
N TYR A 202 2.93 -0.34 -0.79
CA TYR A 202 4.00 -0.90 0.02
C TYR A 202 4.97 0.19 0.45
N GLY A 203 5.64 -0.02 1.58
CA GLY A 203 6.58 0.96 2.15
C GLY A 203 5.93 2.08 2.95
N VAL A 204 4.61 2.14 3.01
CA VAL A 204 3.84 3.00 3.91
C VAL A 204 3.00 2.11 4.83
N ASN A 205 2.87 2.51 6.09
CA ASN A 205 2.13 1.71 7.07
C ASN A 205 0.62 1.93 6.97
N PHE A 206 0.08 1.71 5.77
CA PHE A 206 -1.35 1.60 5.56
C PHE A 206 -1.82 0.16 5.82
N GLU A 207 -3.05 0.03 6.25
CA GLU A 207 -3.73 -1.26 6.22
C GLU A 207 -4.13 -1.57 4.78
N ILE A 208 -3.42 -2.52 4.17
CA ILE A 208 -3.56 -2.84 2.75
C ILE A 208 -4.87 -3.53 2.38
N SER A 209 -5.57 -4.12 3.33
CA SER A 209 -6.86 -4.77 3.08
C SER A 209 -8.05 -3.81 3.16
N LEU A 210 -7.92 -2.68 3.85
CA LEU A 210 -9.00 -1.71 4.03
C LEU A 210 -9.52 -1.09 2.72
N PRO A 211 -8.66 -0.81 1.71
CA PRO A 211 -9.11 -0.29 0.41
C PRO A 211 -10.19 -1.12 -0.29
N ALA A 212 -10.24 -2.43 -0.06
CA ALA A 212 -11.25 -3.29 -0.66
C ALA A 212 -12.70 -2.87 -0.33
N ALA A 213 -12.90 -2.12 0.75
CA ALA A 213 -14.22 -1.59 1.09
C ALA A 213 -14.79 -0.64 0.02
N VAL A 214 -13.94 0.09 -0.71
CA VAL A 214 -14.36 1.17 -1.62
C VAL A 214 -13.95 0.96 -3.07
N VAL A 215 -12.89 0.20 -3.37
CA VAL A 215 -12.44 -0.05 -4.74
C VAL A 215 -13.18 -1.25 -5.35
N ASP A 216 -13.25 -1.33 -6.69
CA ASP A 216 -13.88 -2.45 -7.40
C ASP A 216 -12.95 -3.65 -7.56
N GLY A 217 -11.67 -3.39 -7.57
CA GLY A 217 -10.62 -4.42 -7.59
C GLY A 217 -9.45 -4.03 -6.71
N ILE A 218 -8.97 -5.00 -5.94
CA ILE A 218 -7.76 -4.85 -5.15
C ILE A 218 -6.64 -5.65 -5.80
N GLU A 219 -5.44 -5.12 -5.81
CA GLU A 219 -4.28 -5.75 -6.44
C GLU A 219 -3.13 -5.90 -5.47
N THR A 220 -2.48 -7.02 -5.54
CA THR A 220 -1.16 -7.29 -4.96
C THR A 220 -0.14 -7.47 -6.08
N GLU A 221 1.12 -7.77 -5.77
CA GLU A 221 2.13 -7.99 -6.81
C GLU A 221 3.05 -9.16 -6.53
N SER A 222 3.77 -9.61 -7.57
CA SER A 222 4.72 -10.72 -7.46
C SER A 222 6.16 -10.29 -7.20
N PHE A 223 6.42 -9.00 -7.07
CA PHE A 223 7.75 -8.47 -6.88
C PHE A 223 8.38 -9.00 -5.60
N ALA A 224 9.51 -9.69 -5.73
CA ALA A 224 10.21 -10.38 -4.65
C ALA A 224 9.42 -11.46 -3.89
N GLN A 225 8.20 -11.75 -4.29
CA GLN A 225 7.33 -12.71 -3.59
C GLN A 225 7.67 -14.17 -3.84
N THR A 226 8.32 -14.48 -4.89
CA THR A 226 8.73 -15.83 -5.26
C THR A 226 7.70 -16.93 -4.96
N ALA A 227 7.96 -17.84 -4.06
CA ALA A 227 7.14 -19.02 -3.78
C ALA A 227 6.62 -19.05 -2.32
N GLU A 228 6.53 -17.92 -1.67
CA GLU A 228 5.99 -17.86 -0.30
C GLU A 228 4.46 -17.98 -0.32
N VAL A 229 3.97 -19.01 0.35
CA VAL A 229 2.57 -19.43 0.24
C VAL A 229 1.58 -18.38 0.67
N ASP A 230 1.83 -17.62 1.70
CA ASP A 230 0.82 -16.73 2.26
C ASP A 230 1.03 -15.23 1.96
N LEU A 231 2.06 -14.88 1.20
CA LEU A 231 2.34 -13.47 0.96
C LEU A 231 1.25 -12.77 0.14
N TYR A 232 0.61 -13.49 -0.78
CA TYR A 232 -0.46 -12.96 -1.60
C TYR A 232 -1.81 -12.89 -0.89
N ARG A 233 -1.97 -13.54 0.28
CA ARG A 233 -3.26 -13.60 1.00
C ARG A 233 -3.57 -12.37 1.84
N GLY A 234 -2.68 -11.40 1.91
CA GLY A 234 -2.87 -10.23 2.78
C GLY A 234 -4.17 -9.48 2.54
N GLU A 235 -4.62 -9.44 1.31
CA GLU A 235 -5.85 -8.79 0.88
C GLU A 235 -6.99 -9.77 0.54
N SER A 236 -6.74 -11.09 0.55
CA SER A 236 -7.74 -12.06 0.11
C SER A 236 -9.02 -12.03 0.96
N GLY A 237 -8.86 -11.88 2.27
CA GLY A 237 -10.00 -11.83 3.20
C GLY A 237 -10.91 -10.65 2.92
N SER A 238 -10.36 -9.46 2.72
CA SER A 238 -11.15 -8.27 2.39
C SER A 238 -11.73 -8.35 0.98
N ALA A 239 -10.97 -8.86 0.00
CA ALA A 239 -11.47 -9.07 -1.35
C ALA A 239 -12.70 -9.99 -1.35
N ASN A 240 -12.64 -11.09 -0.60
CA ASN A 240 -13.76 -12.02 -0.44
C ASN A 240 -14.93 -11.40 0.31
N MET A 241 -14.66 -10.67 1.40
CA MET A 241 -15.68 -10.03 2.23
C MET A 241 -16.53 -9.02 1.43
N TYR A 242 -15.88 -8.23 0.58
CA TYR A 242 -16.57 -7.22 -0.23
C TYR A 242 -16.89 -7.68 -1.66
N GLY A 243 -16.65 -8.95 -2.00
CA GLY A 243 -16.89 -9.49 -3.35
C GLY A 243 -16.06 -8.80 -4.44
N ARG A 244 -14.84 -8.40 -4.13
CA ARG A 244 -13.97 -7.66 -5.05
C ARG A 244 -13.18 -8.57 -5.96
N LEU A 245 -12.85 -8.06 -7.13
CA LEU A 245 -11.84 -8.67 -7.98
C LEU A 245 -10.51 -8.61 -7.24
N PHE A 246 -9.83 -9.75 -7.14
CA PHE A 246 -8.50 -9.81 -6.55
C PHE A 246 -7.48 -10.13 -7.62
N SER A 247 -6.63 -9.17 -7.91
CA SER A 247 -5.62 -9.26 -8.98
C SER A 247 -4.21 -9.25 -8.43
N SER A 248 -3.28 -9.65 -9.28
CA SER A 248 -1.84 -9.50 -9.02
C SER A 248 -1.14 -8.93 -10.23
N GLU A 249 -0.31 -7.93 -10.01
CA GLU A 249 0.75 -7.54 -10.92
C GLU A 249 1.82 -8.64 -10.88
N THR A 250 2.01 -9.30 -12.01
CA THR A 250 2.82 -10.53 -12.07
C THR A 250 3.93 -10.40 -13.09
N GLY A 251 5.16 -10.64 -12.67
CA GLY A 251 6.32 -10.62 -13.56
C GLY A 251 7.38 -9.59 -13.24
N ALA A 252 7.16 -8.73 -12.25
CA ALA A 252 8.22 -7.88 -11.74
C ALA A 252 9.24 -8.73 -10.98
N VAL A 253 10.47 -8.77 -11.49
CA VAL A 253 11.59 -9.51 -10.89
C VAL A 253 12.90 -8.75 -11.09
N HIS A 254 13.73 -8.72 -10.06
CA HIS A 254 15.03 -8.07 -10.15
C HIS A 254 16.05 -8.92 -10.92
N GLY A 255 16.64 -8.32 -11.94
CA GLY A 255 17.86 -8.88 -12.57
C GLY A 255 17.66 -10.09 -13.47
N HIS A 256 16.43 -10.49 -13.76
CA HIS A 256 16.12 -11.75 -14.43
C HIS A 256 15.27 -11.60 -15.70
N ASN A 257 15.48 -10.55 -16.45
CA ASN A 257 14.78 -10.35 -17.74
C ASN A 257 15.12 -11.48 -18.71
N TYR A 258 14.12 -12.04 -19.37
CA TYR A 258 14.25 -13.17 -20.29
C TYR A 258 14.83 -14.46 -19.65
N TYR A 259 14.80 -14.56 -18.35
CA TYR A 259 15.39 -15.67 -17.62
C TYR A 259 14.41 -16.81 -17.36
N TYR A 260 13.18 -16.48 -17.01
CA TYR A 260 12.19 -17.47 -16.65
C TYR A 260 11.46 -18.05 -17.86
N ASN A 261 11.14 -19.32 -17.78
CA ASN A 261 10.36 -20.01 -18.80
C ASN A 261 8.86 -20.01 -18.46
N MET A 262 8.05 -20.53 -19.38
CA MET A 262 6.61 -20.59 -19.22
C MET A 262 6.14 -21.46 -18.06
N ASP A 263 6.90 -22.49 -17.70
CA ASP A 263 6.56 -23.35 -16.58
C ASP A 263 6.69 -22.62 -15.26
N THR A 264 7.75 -21.82 -15.09
CA THR A 264 7.95 -20.97 -13.90
C THR A 264 6.79 -19.99 -13.74
N TRP A 265 6.42 -19.31 -14.82
CA TRP A 265 5.29 -18.36 -14.77
C TRP A 265 3.94 -19.05 -14.52
N THR A 266 3.76 -20.26 -15.07
CA THR A 266 2.57 -21.05 -14.80
C THR A 266 2.50 -21.50 -13.34
N GLN A 267 3.62 -21.93 -12.77
CA GLN A 267 3.69 -22.29 -11.35
C GLN A 267 3.36 -21.09 -10.45
N LEU A 268 3.91 -19.92 -10.75
CA LEU A 268 3.60 -18.71 -10.00
C LEU A 268 2.12 -18.35 -10.10
N CYS A 269 1.54 -18.35 -11.30
CA CYS A 269 0.12 -18.12 -11.47
C CYS A 269 -0.75 -19.14 -10.71
N ASN A 270 -0.36 -20.41 -10.72
CA ASN A 270 -1.09 -21.44 -9.97
C ASN A 270 -1.00 -21.24 -8.46
N LEU A 271 0.15 -20.80 -7.96
CA LEU A 271 0.31 -20.41 -6.56
C LEU A 271 -0.65 -19.26 -6.23
N GLN A 272 -0.63 -18.21 -7.02
CA GLN A 272 -1.52 -17.04 -6.86
C GLN A 272 -2.99 -17.44 -6.91
N PHE A 273 -3.38 -18.34 -7.80
CA PHE A 273 -4.74 -18.86 -7.85
C PHE A 273 -5.11 -19.62 -6.56
N ALA A 274 -4.19 -20.43 -6.02
CA ALA A 274 -4.41 -21.11 -4.74
C ALA A 274 -4.58 -20.13 -3.57
N GLU A 275 -3.98 -18.96 -3.68
CA GLU A 275 -4.08 -17.85 -2.71
C GLU A 275 -5.34 -16.98 -2.87
N GLY A 276 -6.15 -17.22 -3.90
CA GLY A 276 -7.40 -16.51 -4.13
C GLY A 276 -7.35 -15.46 -5.24
N ILE A 277 -6.18 -15.20 -5.81
CA ILE A 277 -6.05 -14.27 -6.95
C ILE A 277 -6.84 -14.81 -8.14
N ASN A 278 -7.70 -13.97 -8.69
CA ASN A 278 -8.61 -14.35 -9.76
C ASN A 278 -8.47 -13.51 -11.04
N ARG A 279 -7.43 -12.64 -11.08
CA ARG A 279 -6.99 -11.89 -12.26
C ARG A 279 -5.48 -11.73 -12.22
N THR A 280 -4.79 -12.03 -13.32
CA THR A 280 -3.38 -11.79 -13.50
C THR A 280 -3.15 -10.63 -14.45
N VAL A 281 -2.33 -9.68 -14.07
CA VAL A 281 -1.86 -8.57 -14.90
C VAL A 281 -0.36 -8.72 -15.05
N PHE A 282 0.10 -8.95 -16.28
CA PHE A 282 1.53 -9.21 -16.49
C PHE A 282 2.34 -7.92 -16.57
N HIS A 283 3.36 -7.83 -15.74
CA HIS A 283 4.36 -6.78 -15.75
C HIS A 283 5.68 -7.34 -16.32
N GLY A 284 6.11 -6.99 -17.62
CA GLY A 284 5.25 -6.12 -18.38
C GLY A 284 5.46 -6.28 -19.87
N TYR A 285 4.56 -5.70 -20.60
CA TYR A 285 4.69 -5.63 -22.04
C TYR A 285 5.77 -4.63 -22.44
N SER A 286 6.73 -5.08 -23.24
CA SER A 286 7.73 -4.21 -23.84
C SER A 286 7.38 -3.87 -25.26
N ALA A 287 7.39 -2.59 -25.60
CA ALA A 287 7.22 -2.16 -26.98
C ALA A 287 8.29 -2.79 -27.89
N ILE A 288 7.87 -3.29 -29.03
CA ILE A 288 8.77 -3.93 -30.01
C ILE A 288 9.73 -2.90 -30.60
N GLU A 289 9.21 -1.73 -30.85
CA GLU A 289 9.93 -0.58 -31.40
C GLU A 289 9.95 0.54 -30.39
N GLY A 290 11.08 1.21 -30.28
CA GLY A 290 11.19 2.45 -29.51
C GLY A 290 10.53 3.61 -30.25
N SER A 291 10.49 4.79 -29.61
CA SER A 291 10.11 6.04 -30.27
C SER A 291 11.00 6.30 -31.50
N GLU A 292 10.50 7.10 -32.44
CA GLU A 292 11.27 7.53 -33.60
C GLU A 292 12.67 8.02 -33.20
N GLY A 293 13.69 7.49 -33.85
CA GLY A 293 15.09 7.78 -33.50
C GLY A 293 15.70 6.91 -32.39
N SER A 294 14.95 6.02 -31.77
CA SER A 294 15.51 5.07 -30.80
C SER A 294 16.25 3.94 -31.52
N THR A 295 17.55 3.82 -31.24
CA THR A 295 18.43 2.82 -31.83
C THR A 295 18.89 1.75 -30.86
N ARG A 296 18.33 1.70 -29.68
CA ARG A 296 18.77 0.80 -28.62
C ARG A 296 18.37 -0.64 -28.92
N TRP A 297 19.33 -1.48 -29.08
CA TRP A 297 19.18 -2.91 -29.27
C TRP A 297 19.67 -3.67 -28.00
N PRO A 298 18.96 -4.68 -27.61
CA PRO A 298 17.75 -5.35 -28.14
C PRO A 298 16.48 -4.52 -28.10
N GLY A 299 16.59 -3.25 -28.03
CA GLY A 299 15.57 -2.23 -27.88
C GLY A 299 15.58 -1.72 -26.43
N HIS A 300 15.44 -0.41 -26.28
CA HIS A 300 15.06 0.16 -25.01
C HIS A 300 13.59 -0.13 -24.83
N GLU A 301 13.29 -0.96 -23.89
CA GLU A 301 11.96 -1.46 -23.70
C GLU A 301 11.13 -0.60 -22.75
N GLY A 302 11.55 0.65 -22.56
CA GLY A 302 10.87 1.64 -21.73
C GLY A 302 10.96 1.39 -20.23
N MET A 303 11.41 0.19 -19.83
CA MET A 303 11.51 -0.21 -18.44
C MET A 303 12.96 -0.41 -18.02
N TYR A 304 13.24 -0.22 -16.74
CA TYR A 304 14.56 -0.45 -16.19
C TYR A 304 14.98 -1.92 -16.42
N PRO A 305 16.17 -2.20 -17.00
CA PRO A 305 16.51 -3.54 -17.49
C PRO A 305 16.57 -4.62 -16.44
N LYS A 306 16.53 -4.27 -15.15
CA LYS A 306 16.64 -5.22 -14.05
C LYS A 306 15.33 -5.45 -13.32
N PHE A 307 14.22 -4.92 -13.81
CA PHE A 307 13.04 -4.76 -12.98
C PHE A 307 11.86 -5.65 -13.39
N SER A 308 11.84 -6.21 -14.57
CA SER A 308 10.65 -6.89 -15.06
C SER A 308 10.97 -7.95 -16.08
N GLU A 309 10.15 -8.97 -16.15
CA GLU A 309 10.10 -9.86 -17.30
C GLU A 309 9.56 -9.11 -18.53
N ARG A 310 9.82 -9.60 -19.71
CA ARG A 310 9.44 -8.98 -20.99
C ARG A 310 8.46 -9.86 -21.73
N PHE A 311 7.16 -9.67 -21.42
CA PHE A 311 6.07 -10.40 -22.07
C PHE A 311 5.70 -9.80 -23.43
N SER A 312 6.61 -9.83 -24.38
CA SER A 312 6.39 -9.28 -25.73
C SER A 312 6.71 -10.31 -26.81
N SER A 313 6.45 -9.95 -28.06
CA SER A 313 6.76 -10.81 -29.21
C SER A 313 8.25 -11.09 -29.41
N ARG A 314 9.14 -10.39 -28.69
CA ARG A 314 10.58 -10.68 -28.65
C ARG A 314 10.91 -11.94 -27.88
N GLN A 315 10.06 -12.34 -26.95
CA GLN A 315 10.22 -13.61 -26.25
C GLN A 315 9.97 -14.77 -27.23
N PRO A 316 10.87 -15.73 -27.36
CA PRO A 316 10.63 -16.93 -28.17
C PRO A 316 9.35 -17.67 -27.76
N ALA A 317 9.03 -17.67 -26.47
CA ALA A 317 7.81 -18.24 -25.91
C ALA A 317 6.52 -17.54 -26.35
N SER A 318 6.60 -16.33 -26.94
CA SER A 318 5.43 -15.53 -27.34
C SER A 318 4.51 -16.25 -28.31
N LEU A 319 5.02 -17.18 -29.11
CA LEU A 319 4.22 -18.03 -29.98
C LEU A 319 3.18 -18.89 -29.21
N HIS A 320 3.45 -19.15 -27.93
CA HIS A 320 2.59 -19.94 -27.05
C HIS A 320 1.70 -19.09 -26.17
N TYR A 321 1.90 -17.76 -26.08
CA TYR A 321 1.10 -16.87 -25.23
C TYR A 321 -0.43 -16.96 -25.48
N PRO A 322 -0.93 -17.06 -26.72
CA PRO A 322 -2.37 -17.18 -26.91
C PRO A 322 -2.96 -18.44 -26.27
N GLN A 323 -2.20 -19.53 -26.25
CA GLN A 323 -2.63 -20.80 -25.66
C GLN A 323 -2.58 -20.74 -24.13
N TRP A 324 -1.51 -20.18 -23.62
CA TRP A 324 -1.29 -19.96 -22.20
C TRP A 324 -2.33 -18.98 -21.61
N ALA A 325 -2.56 -17.84 -22.25
CA ALA A 325 -3.57 -16.89 -21.84
C ALA A 325 -4.99 -17.50 -21.81
N ARG A 326 -5.32 -18.37 -22.80
CA ARG A 326 -6.59 -19.10 -22.77
C ARG A 326 -6.70 -20.07 -21.59
N MET A 327 -5.60 -20.70 -21.20
CA MET A 327 -5.56 -21.58 -20.01
C MET A 327 -5.80 -20.75 -18.75
N LEU A 328 -5.03 -19.69 -18.54
CA LEU A 328 -5.19 -18.79 -17.38
C LEU A 328 -6.60 -18.19 -17.32
N GLY A 329 -7.12 -17.73 -18.48
CA GLY A 329 -8.45 -17.15 -18.56
C GLY A 329 -9.58 -18.14 -18.19
N ARG A 330 -9.42 -19.44 -18.49
CA ARG A 330 -10.38 -20.46 -18.04
C ARG A 330 -10.34 -20.65 -16.53
N VAL A 331 -9.14 -20.70 -15.94
CA VAL A 331 -8.98 -20.82 -14.47
C VAL A 331 -9.60 -19.61 -13.80
N GLN A 332 -9.22 -18.40 -14.23
CA GLN A 332 -9.74 -17.15 -13.66
C GLN A 332 -11.27 -17.05 -13.81
N LYS A 333 -11.82 -17.48 -14.93
CA LYS A 333 -13.27 -17.54 -15.11
C LYS A 333 -13.94 -18.47 -14.09
N ALA A 334 -13.35 -19.63 -13.84
CA ALA A 334 -13.86 -20.55 -12.83
C ALA A 334 -13.78 -19.97 -11.43
N MET A 335 -12.66 -19.36 -11.08
CA MET A 335 -12.44 -18.76 -9.75
C MET A 335 -13.35 -17.57 -9.44
N ARG A 336 -13.89 -16.91 -10.47
CA ARG A 336 -14.86 -15.81 -10.31
C ARG A 336 -16.30 -16.30 -10.22
N GLN A 337 -16.53 -17.61 -10.14
CA GLN A 337 -17.87 -18.17 -9.97
C GLN A 337 -18.09 -18.55 -8.50
N GLY A 338 -19.25 -18.15 -7.99
CA GLY A 338 -19.60 -18.46 -6.59
C GLY A 338 -18.92 -17.56 -5.57
N THR A 339 -19.03 -17.94 -4.33
CA THR A 339 -18.47 -17.26 -3.15
C THR A 339 -17.34 -18.11 -2.59
N ALA A 340 -16.27 -17.45 -2.17
CA ALA A 340 -15.17 -18.13 -1.49
C ALA A 340 -15.60 -18.53 -0.07
N GLU A 341 -15.60 -19.84 0.21
CA GLU A 341 -15.83 -20.35 1.56
C GLU A 341 -14.49 -20.55 2.26
N ARG A 342 -14.40 -20.12 3.52
CA ARG A 342 -13.23 -20.30 4.38
C ARG A 342 -13.65 -20.81 5.73
N ASP A 343 -12.87 -21.73 6.26
CA ASP A 343 -13.11 -22.30 7.60
C ASP A 343 -12.71 -21.33 8.71
N LEU A 344 -11.64 -20.54 8.46
CA LEU A 344 -11.00 -19.71 9.47
C LEU A 344 -10.73 -18.29 8.93
N ALA A 345 -10.91 -17.30 9.79
CA ALA A 345 -10.40 -15.96 9.63
C ALA A 345 -9.21 -15.77 10.57
N ILE A 346 -8.02 -15.58 10.04
CA ILE A 346 -6.82 -15.33 10.84
C ILE A 346 -6.67 -13.83 11.05
N LEU A 347 -6.88 -13.39 12.28
CA LEU A 347 -6.79 -11.99 12.62
C LEU A 347 -5.34 -11.52 12.54
N ARG A 348 -5.07 -10.58 11.66
CA ARG A 348 -3.79 -9.90 11.55
C ARG A 348 -3.70 -8.80 12.61
N THR A 349 -2.62 -8.80 13.35
CA THR A 349 -2.33 -7.74 14.34
C THR A 349 -1.02 -7.02 14.08
N ASP A 350 -0.39 -7.32 12.97
CA ASP A 350 0.96 -6.89 12.61
C ASP A 350 1.03 -5.83 11.50
N TYR A 351 -0.13 -5.41 10.99
CA TYR A 351 -0.16 -4.24 10.13
C TYR A 351 0.35 -3.01 10.90
N ALA A 352 0.71 -1.98 10.20
CA ALA A 352 1.20 -0.78 10.82
C ALA A 352 2.61 -0.92 11.42
N PHE A 353 2.82 -0.27 12.53
CA PHE A 353 4.13 -0.08 13.13
C PHE A 353 4.54 -1.14 14.16
N ILE A 354 3.81 -2.21 14.28
CA ILE A 354 4.11 -3.24 15.30
C ILE A 354 5.55 -3.71 15.21
N ASN A 355 6.07 -3.83 14.01
CA ASN A 355 7.41 -4.33 13.77
C ASN A 355 8.52 -3.30 13.93
N TYR A 356 8.19 -2.01 13.97
CA TYR A 356 9.20 -0.96 14.01
C TYR A 356 9.96 -0.82 15.33
N GLY A 357 9.49 -1.38 16.39
CA GLY A 357 10.20 -1.43 17.68
C GLY A 357 11.01 -2.70 17.92
N ASN A 358 10.95 -3.66 17.00
CA ASN A 358 11.61 -4.95 17.14
C ASN A 358 12.82 -5.07 16.20
N PRO A 359 14.07 -5.08 16.71
CA PRO A 359 15.26 -5.22 15.87
C PRO A 359 15.31 -6.50 15.04
N GLU A 360 14.72 -7.59 15.50
CA GLU A 360 14.65 -8.83 14.75
C GLU A 360 13.68 -8.73 13.56
N ALA A 361 12.66 -7.91 13.70
CA ALA A 361 11.73 -7.60 12.63
C ALA A 361 12.42 -6.90 11.46
N TYR A 362 13.38 -6.03 11.74
CA TYR A 362 14.15 -5.37 10.70
C TYR A 362 15.01 -6.32 9.87
N LYS A 363 15.54 -7.35 10.48
CA LYS A 363 16.33 -8.36 9.75
C LYS A 363 15.48 -9.12 8.76
N THR A 364 14.25 -9.38 9.09
CA THR A 364 13.29 -10.06 8.20
C THR A 364 12.75 -9.09 7.13
N PHE A 365 12.57 -7.84 7.49
CA PHE A 365 12.15 -6.77 6.60
C PHE A 365 13.08 -6.59 5.40
N GLU A 366 14.38 -6.74 5.58
CA GLU A 366 15.36 -6.59 4.49
C GLU A 366 15.16 -7.55 3.32
N THR A 367 14.58 -8.69 3.58
CA THR A 367 14.41 -9.72 2.55
C THR A 367 13.07 -9.64 1.82
N ASN A 368 12.06 -8.97 2.42
CA ASN A 368 10.71 -8.90 1.89
C ASN A 368 10.07 -7.51 2.15
N TYR A 369 10.79 -6.48 1.78
CA TYR A 369 10.40 -5.10 2.10
C TYR A 369 9.08 -4.63 1.46
N MET A 370 8.66 -5.27 0.38
CA MET A 370 7.41 -4.93 -0.32
C MET A 370 6.19 -5.42 0.46
N MET A 371 6.33 -6.57 1.09
CA MET A 371 5.26 -7.24 1.82
C MET A 371 5.65 -7.45 3.29
N HIS A 372 6.34 -6.49 3.84
CA HIS A 372 6.90 -6.55 5.19
C HIS A 372 5.85 -6.84 6.26
N ASP A 373 4.63 -6.37 6.07
CA ASP A 373 3.54 -6.63 6.99
C ASP A 373 3.14 -8.09 7.03
N MET A 374 3.51 -8.84 6.01
CA MET A 374 3.18 -10.24 5.85
C MET A 374 4.38 -11.16 5.92
N ALA A 375 5.61 -10.64 6.05
CA ALA A 375 6.84 -11.42 6.07
C ALA A 375 6.93 -12.43 7.23
N TYR A 376 6.14 -12.24 8.25
CA TYR A 376 6.09 -13.14 9.42
C TYR A 376 5.02 -14.16 9.35
N PHE A 377 4.14 -14.01 8.39
CA PHE A 377 3.02 -14.88 8.36
C PHE A 377 3.47 -16.25 8.03
N TRP A 378 2.98 -17.00 8.76
CA TRP A 378 2.60 -18.35 8.62
C TRP A 378 3.57 -19.22 7.80
N LYS A 379 4.73 -19.51 8.37
CA LYS A 379 5.62 -20.55 7.85
C LYS A 379 5.21 -21.95 8.31
N ASP A 380 4.21 -22.04 9.15
CA ASP A 380 3.66 -23.29 9.63
C ASP A 380 2.47 -23.74 8.75
N LEU A 381 2.63 -24.83 8.06
CA LEU A 381 1.62 -25.40 7.17
C LEU A 381 0.63 -26.34 7.90
N SER A 382 0.58 -26.32 9.22
CA SER A 382 -0.26 -27.25 10.01
C SER A 382 -1.74 -27.11 9.72
N LEU A 383 -2.24 -25.90 9.50
CA LEU A 383 -3.65 -25.67 9.14
C LEU A 383 -3.99 -26.27 7.79
N GLN A 384 -3.17 -26.00 6.76
CA GLN A 384 -3.37 -26.54 5.42
C GLN A 384 -3.26 -28.04 5.42
N GLN A 385 -2.29 -28.61 6.16
CA GLN A 385 -2.12 -30.05 6.31
C GLN A 385 -3.29 -30.70 7.03
N ALA A 386 -3.92 -29.99 7.96
CA ALA A 386 -5.14 -30.43 8.62
C ALA A 386 -6.40 -30.27 7.75
N GLY A 387 -6.26 -29.65 6.57
CA GLY A 387 -7.36 -29.48 5.60
C GLY A 387 -8.18 -28.23 5.78
N TYR A 388 -7.77 -27.29 6.65
CA TYR A 388 -8.47 -26.02 6.83
C TYR A 388 -8.10 -25.03 5.74
N THR A 389 -9.12 -24.28 5.31
CA THR A 389 -8.96 -23.09 4.47
C THR A 389 -9.06 -21.84 5.34
N TYR A 390 -8.33 -20.79 4.95
CA TYR A 390 -8.35 -19.54 5.72
C TYR A 390 -8.03 -18.34 4.85
N ASP A 391 -8.45 -17.16 5.32
CA ASP A 391 -8.02 -15.87 4.86
C ASP A 391 -7.48 -15.03 6.03
N TYR A 392 -6.65 -14.05 5.74
CA TYR A 392 -6.23 -13.06 6.72
C TYR A 392 -7.28 -11.97 6.84
N PHE A 393 -7.46 -11.49 8.07
CA PHE A 393 -8.48 -10.52 8.40
C PHE A 393 -7.89 -9.40 9.26
N SER A 394 -8.09 -8.15 8.84
CA SER A 394 -7.65 -7.00 9.63
C SER A 394 -8.62 -6.68 10.76
N PRO A 395 -8.13 -6.30 11.95
CA PRO A 395 -8.97 -5.75 13.00
C PRO A 395 -9.81 -4.55 12.55
N MET A 396 -9.32 -3.74 11.62
CA MET A 396 -10.05 -2.58 11.10
C MET A 396 -11.32 -2.97 10.34
N LEU A 397 -11.35 -4.15 9.73
CA LEU A 397 -12.54 -4.66 9.04
C LEU A 397 -13.67 -5.05 10.02
N LEU A 398 -13.34 -5.30 11.29
CA LEU A 398 -14.34 -5.54 12.33
C LEU A 398 -15.15 -4.29 12.68
N GLU A 399 -14.68 -3.11 12.32
CA GLU A 399 -15.39 -1.85 12.52
C GLU A 399 -16.52 -1.65 11.48
N ASP A 400 -16.49 -2.40 10.38
CA ASP A 400 -17.55 -2.38 9.35
C ASP A 400 -18.71 -3.31 9.75
N THR A 401 -19.60 -2.80 10.61
CA THR A 401 -20.74 -3.54 11.12
C THR A 401 -21.85 -3.79 10.09
N ASP A 402 -21.76 -3.16 8.92
CA ASP A 402 -22.68 -3.41 7.82
C ASP A 402 -22.35 -4.70 7.08
N HIS A 403 -21.07 -5.10 7.09
CA HIS A 403 -20.58 -6.29 6.40
C HIS A 403 -20.09 -7.40 7.34
N VAL A 404 -19.94 -7.10 8.63
CA VAL A 404 -19.44 -8.07 9.61
C VAL A 404 -20.41 -8.20 10.79
N ARG A 405 -20.87 -9.41 11.03
CA ARG A 405 -21.71 -9.73 12.21
C ARG A 405 -21.12 -10.85 13.04
N TRP A 406 -21.15 -10.63 14.33
CA TRP A 406 -20.84 -11.68 15.30
C TRP A 406 -22.12 -12.40 15.71
N THR A 407 -22.21 -13.69 15.43
CA THR A 407 -23.40 -14.51 15.73
C THR A 407 -23.32 -15.22 17.09
N GLY A 408 -22.21 -15.08 17.80
CA GLY A 408 -21.93 -15.79 19.06
C GLY A 408 -21.16 -17.10 18.90
N GLU A 409 -21.14 -17.67 17.70
CA GLU A 409 -20.41 -18.89 17.39
C GLU A 409 -19.31 -18.66 16.35
N ALA A 410 -19.60 -17.84 15.37
CA ALA A 410 -18.68 -17.50 14.30
C ALA A 410 -18.87 -16.07 13.81
N LEU A 411 -17.79 -15.45 13.35
CA LEU A 411 -17.84 -14.19 12.63
C LEU A 411 -18.41 -14.46 11.23
N GLN A 412 -19.48 -13.78 10.87
CA GLN A 412 -20.08 -13.92 9.54
C GLN A 412 -19.99 -12.58 8.80
N PRO A 413 -19.20 -12.48 7.74
CA PRO A 413 -19.27 -11.35 6.84
C PRO A 413 -20.58 -11.41 6.04
N ASP A 414 -21.25 -10.26 5.91
CA ASP A 414 -22.40 -10.08 5.02
C ASP A 414 -21.91 -9.72 3.60
N GLY A 415 -21.07 -10.56 3.06
CA GLY A 415 -20.65 -10.42 1.67
C GLY A 415 -21.68 -11.02 0.70
N PRO A 416 -21.69 -10.61 -0.57
CA PRO A 416 -22.53 -11.22 -1.61
C PRO A 416 -22.23 -12.67 -1.88
#